data_d0bcccdadfd73a8be1a74cef7780328c
#
_entry.id   d0bcccdadfd73a8be1a74cef7780328c
#
_cell.length_a   1.000
_cell.length_b   1.000
_cell.length_c   1.000
_cell.angle_alpha   90.00
_cell.angle_beta   90.00
_cell.angle_gamma   90.00
#
_symmetry.space_group_name_H-M   'P 1'
#
loop_
_entity.id
_entity.type
_entity.pdbx_description
1 polymer ?
#
loop_
_entity_poly.entity_id
_entity_poly.type
_entity_poly.pdbx_seq_one_letter_code
_entity_poly.pdbx_strand_id
1 'polypeptide(L)'
;MKLHLLVCDGVFDLGLAAFTDTVGLANAMAGSLPQAPAHIELTLVGVRRRIRTAQGLTVPVVTARGVPEPDVVLVPAFGDKMPDTLSARLTRPDVPDAVAALQQWSTAGAHLG
;
A
#
# COMPACT_ATOMS: atom_id res chain seq x y z
N MET A 1 -4.98 -2.17 14.79
CA MET A 1 -5.56 -2.05 13.45
C MET A 1 -4.53 -2.50 12.42
N LYS A 2 -4.90 -3.39 11.56
CA LYS A 2 -4.04 -3.88 10.47
C LYS A 2 -4.29 -3.06 9.23
N LEU A 3 -3.27 -2.32 8.82
CA LEU A 3 -3.31 -1.46 7.64
C LEU A 3 -2.34 -2.01 6.60
N HIS A 4 -2.87 -2.42 5.45
CA HIS A 4 -2.04 -2.80 4.32
C HIS A 4 -1.91 -1.63 3.35
N LEU A 5 -0.70 -1.37 2.92
CA LEU A 5 -0.42 -0.46 1.84
C LEU A 5 -0.07 -1.31 0.62
N LEU A 6 -1.01 -1.43 -0.31
CA LEU A 6 -0.82 -2.23 -1.53
C LEU A 6 -0.02 -1.41 -2.53
N VAL A 7 1.18 -1.85 -2.81
CA VAL A 7 2.15 -1.10 -3.60
C VAL A 7 2.41 -1.83 -4.91
N CYS A 8 2.24 -1.11 -6.01
CA CYS A 8 2.48 -1.61 -7.36
C CYS A 8 3.69 -0.92 -8.00
N ASP A 9 4.28 -1.55 -9.01
CA ASP A 9 5.35 -0.95 -9.79
C ASP A 9 4.92 0.41 -10.35
N GLY A 10 5.78 1.39 -10.23
CA GLY A 10 5.50 2.75 -10.66
C GLY A 10 4.79 3.60 -9.62
N VAL A 11 4.73 3.15 -8.38
CA VAL A 11 4.15 3.92 -7.28
C VAL A 11 4.80 5.29 -7.16
N PHE A 12 4.02 6.30 -6.83
CA PHE A 12 4.50 7.66 -6.58
C PHE A 12 5.36 7.68 -5.32
N ASP A 13 6.64 7.99 -5.46
CA ASP A 13 7.64 7.91 -4.38
C ASP A 13 7.25 8.74 -3.16
N LEU A 14 6.89 10.00 -3.36
CA LEU A 14 6.51 10.88 -2.27
C LEU A 14 5.23 10.40 -1.56
N GLY A 15 4.28 9.90 -2.32
CA GLY A 15 3.05 9.34 -1.76
C GLY A 15 3.32 8.13 -0.87
N LEU A 16 4.18 7.22 -1.31
CA LEU A 16 4.58 6.06 -0.53
C LEU A 16 5.26 6.50 0.79
N ALA A 17 6.22 7.41 0.70
CA ALA A 17 6.93 7.93 1.87
C ALA A 17 5.98 8.65 2.83
N ALA A 18 5.05 9.44 2.32
CA ALA A 18 4.07 10.16 3.13
C ALA A 18 3.20 9.21 3.96
N PHE A 19 2.74 8.11 3.37
CA PHE A 19 1.97 7.11 4.11
C PHE A 19 2.80 6.45 5.21
N THR A 20 3.99 5.99 4.87
CA THR A 20 4.84 5.28 5.84
C THR A 20 5.28 6.19 6.98
N ASP A 21 5.69 7.41 6.68
CA ASP A 21 6.11 8.38 7.68
C ASP A 21 4.94 8.84 8.57
N THR A 22 3.77 9.08 7.99
CA THR A 22 2.59 9.48 8.75
C THR A 22 2.17 8.40 9.75
N VAL A 23 2.13 7.15 9.34
CA VAL A 23 1.79 6.04 10.23
C VAL A 23 2.87 5.87 11.31
N GLY A 24 4.15 5.94 10.92
CA GLY A 24 5.25 5.85 11.86
C GLY A 24 5.19 6.94 12.93
N LEU A 25 4.92 8.17 12.52
CA LEU A 25 4.78 9.29 13.44
C LEU A 25 3.55 9.12 14.35
N ALA A 26 2.42 8.72 13.80
CA ALA A 26 1.21 8.49 14.58
C ALA A 26 1.43 7.43 15.68
N ASN A 27 2.09 6.33 15.33
CA ASN A 27 2.43 5.29 16.30
C ASN A 27 3.41 5.79 17.37
N ALA A 28 4.40 6.58 16.97
CA ALA A 28 5.38 7.13 17.92
C ALA A 28 4.73 8.11 18.90
N MET A 29 3.78 8.92 18.43
CA MET A 29 3.09 9.91 19.27
C MET A 29 1.99 9.29 20.15
N ALA A 30 1.41 8.19 19.74
CA ALA A 30 0.30 7.54 20.46
C ALA A 30 0.67 7.21 21.91
N GLY A 31 1.89 6.78 22.16
CA GLY A 31 2.38 6.44 23.50
C GLY A 31 2.48 7.62 24.47
N SER A 32 2.43 8.86 23.98
CA SER A 32 2.50 10.06 24.81
C SER A 32 1.12 10.65 25.15
N LEU A 33 0.06 10.05 24.63
CA LEU A 33 -1.31 10.53 24.85
C LEU A 33 -1.92 9.84 26.09
N PRO A 34 -2.75 10.56 26.87
CA PRO A 34 -3.41 9.97 28.04
C PRO A 34 -4.33 8.80 27.71
N GLN A 35 -4.94 8.83 26.51
CA GLN A 35 -5.74 7.74 25.97
C GLN A 35 -5.11 7.34 24.65
N ALA A 36 -4.09 6.48 24.72
CA ALA A 36 -3.36 6.05 23.55
C ALA A 36 -4.29 5.33 22.57
N PRO A 37 -4.39 5.78 21.31
CA PRO A 37 -5.10 5.03 20.28
C PRO A 37 -4.40 3.69 20.01
N ALA A 38 -5.14 2.74 19.43
CA ALA A 38 -4.58 1.45 19.07
C ALA A 38 -3.40 1.63 18.09
N HIS A 39 -2.37 0.79 18.27
CA HIS A 39 -1.23 0.76 17.36
C HIS A 39 -1.68 0.38 15.95
N ILE A 40 -1.13 1.04 14.94
CA ILE A 40 -1.37 0.74 13.53
C ILE A 40 -0.27 -0.21 13.06
N GLU A 41 -0.64 -1.43 12.73
CA GLU A 41 0.26 -2.40 12.15
C GLU A 41 0.29 -2.19 10.64
N LEU A 42 1.29 -1.44 10.16
CA LEU A 42 1.46 -1.16 8.74
C LEU A 42 2.26 -2.27 8.07
N THR A 43 1.72 -2.81 6.99
CA THR A 43 2.43 -3.76 6.13
C THR A 43 2.41 -3.27 4.70
N LEU A 44 3.59 -3.16 4.09
CA LEU A 44 3.72 -2.91 2.66
C LEU A 44 3.54 -4.24 1.94
N VAL A 45 2.50 -4.33 1.14
CA VAL A 45 2.09 -5.56 0.46
C VAL A 45 2.16 -5.34 -1.04
N GLY A 46 2.60 -6.34 -1.75
CA GLY A 46 2.64 -6.33 -3.22
C GLY A 46 2.23 -7.67 -3.79
N VAL A 47 1.95 -7.70 -5.08
CA VAL A 47 1.69 -8.95 -5.82
C VAL A 47 2.99 -9.59 -6.32
N ARG A 48 4.11 -8.89 -6.14
CA ARG A 48 5.48 -9.40 -6.34
C ARG A 48 6.28 -9.09 -5.08
N ARG A 49 7.42 -9.76 -4.90
CA ARG A 49 8.27 -9.58 -3.71
C ARG A 49 8.99 -8.24 -3.66
N ARG A 50 9.18 -7.62 -4.80
CA ARG A 50 9.82 -6.33 -4.94
C ARG A 50 9.02 -5.49 -5.90
N ILE A 51 8.94 -4.21 -5.61
CA ILE A 51 8.38 -3.22 -6.53
C ILE A 51 9.44 -2.15 -6.79
N ARG A 52 9.30 -1.50 -7.92
CA ARG A 52 10.10 -0.31 -8.24
C ARG A 52 9.18 0.89 -8.25
N THR A 53 9.62 1.96 -7.59
CA THR A 53 8.91 3.22 -7.60
C THR A 53 9.02 3.91 -8.97
N ALA A 54 8.26 4.97 -9.15
CA ALA A 54 8.33 5.79 -10.37
C ALA A 54 9.74 6.34 -10.63
N GLN A 55 10.50 6.64 -9.57
CA GLN A 55 11.87 7.16 -9.68
C GLN A 55 12.93 6.05 -9.66
N GLY A 56 12.54 4.80 -9.67
CA GLY A 56 13.47 3.67 -9.79
C GLY A 56 13.99 3.10 -8.49
N LEU A 57 13.46 3.50 -7.35
CA LEU A 57 13.83 2.88 -6.07
C LEU A 57 13.21 1.49 -5.97
N THR A 58 13.98 0.53 -5.47
CA THR A 58 13.47 -0.81 -5.19
C THR A 58 12.97 -0.87 -3.75
N VAL A 59 11.73 -1.32 -3.58
CA VAL A 59 11.10 -1.45 -2.27
C VAL A 59 10.75 -2.91 -2.03
N PRO A 60 11.27 -3.53 -0.98
CA PRO A 60 10.85 -4.87 -0.60
C PRO A 60 9.42 -4.81 -0.02
N VAL A 61 8.60 -5.78 -0.40
CA VAL A 61 7.23 -5.89 0.09
C VAL A 61 6.95 -7.33 0.49
N VAL A 62 5.94 -7.52 1.35
CA VAL A 62 5.39 -8.83 1.64
C VAL A 62 4.39 -9.18 0.53
N THR A 63 4.38 -10.42 0.08
CA THR A 63 3.43 -10.83 -0.96
C THR A 63 2.01 -10.93 -0.38
N ALA A 64 1.02 -10.55 -1.19
CA ALA A 64 -0.39 -10.54 -0.79
C ALA A 64 -0.89 -11.92 -0.32
N ARG A 65 -0.24 -12.99 -0.80
CA ARG A 65 -0.56 -14.36 -0.45
C ARG A 65 -0.08 -14.72 0.92
N GLY A 66 -0.34 -14.65 1.95
CA GLY A 66 0.21 -15.11 3.23
C GLY A 66 0.23 -14.03 4.28
N VAL A 67 -0.34 -12.88 3.97
CA VAL A 67 -0.55 -11.85 4.97
C VAL A 67 -1.93 -12.05 5.62
N PRO A 68 -2.07 -11.72 6.90
CA PRO A 68 -3.39 -11.69 7.53
C PRO A 68 -4.33 -10.72 6.81
N GLU A 69 -5.62 -10.97 6.92
CA GLU A 69 -6.60 -10.04 6.36
C GLU A 69 -6.51 -8.67 7.03
N PRO A 70 -6.46 -7.59 6.24
CA PRO A 70 -6.36 -6.25 6.81
C PRO A 70 -7.71 -5.71 7.25
N ASP A 71 -7.68 -4.74 8.16
CA ASP A 71 -8.86 -3.93 8.47
C ASP A 71 -9.06 -2.84 7.42
N VAL A 72 -7.95 -2.28 6.94
CA VAL A 72 -7.94 -1.21 5.93
C VAL A 72 -6.83 -1.49 4.91
N VAL A 73 -7.13 -1.24 3.65
CA VAL A 73 -6.13 -1.26 2.57
C VAL A 73 -6.11 0.11 1.91
N LEU A 74 -4.92 0.67 1.78
CA LEU A 74 -4.71 1.89 1.01
C LEU A 74 -3.86 1.57 -0.22
N VAL A 75 -4.17 2.23 -1.33
CA VAL A 75 -3.43 2.09 -2.59
C VAL A 75 -2.84 3.45 -2.95
N PRO A 76 -1.52 3.63 -2.82
CA PRO A 76 -0.88 4.87 -3.25
C PRO A 76 -1.01 5.08 -4.75
N ALA A 77 -1.03 6.33 -5.16
CA ALA A 77 -1.10 6.68 -6.58
C ALA A 77 0.12 6.20 -7.35
N PHE A 78 -0.05 6.01 -8.64
CA PHE A 78 1.07 5.87 -9.57
C PHE A 78 1.76 7.21 -9.78
N GLY A 79 3.08 7.17 -10.07
CA GLY A 79 3.85 8.36 -10.36
C GLY A 79 3.78 8.82 -11.82
N ASP A 80 2.97 8.17 -12.63
CA ASP A 80 2.79 8.56 -14.04
C ASP A 80 2.05 9.89 -14.13
N LYS A 81 2.63 10.81 -14.87
CA LYS A 81 2.14 12.19 -14.94
C LYS A 81 1.33 12.49 -16.19
N MET A 82 1.36 11.60 -17.18
CA MET A 82 0.69 11.76 -18.45
C MET A 82 -0.34 10.65 -18.66
N PRO A 83 -1.49 10.93 -19.31
CA PRO A 83 -2.51 9.92 -19.53
C PRO A 83 -2.02 8.67 -20.27
N ASP A 84 -1.15 8.86 -21.26
CA ASP A 84 -0.64 7.74 -22.06
C ASP A 84 0.21 6.78 -21.25
N THR A 85 1.10 7.30 -20.41
CA THR A 85 1.96 6.48 -19.55
C THR A 85 1.14 5.79 -18.47
N LEU A 86 0.14 6.44 -17.91
CA LEU A 86 -0.77 5.84 -16.95
C LEU A 86 -1.59 4.70 -17.59
N SER A 87 -2.13 4.93 -18.78
CA SER A 87 -2.89 3.90 -19.51
C SER A 87 -2.03 2.66 -19.77
N ALA A 88 -0.78 2.85 -20.20
CA ALA A 88 0.16 1.75 -20.41
C ALA A 88 0.45 1.00 -19.10
N ARG A 89 0.59 1.72 -17.98
CA ARG A 89 0.81 1.10 -16.67
C ARG A 89 -0.36 0.22 -16.25
N LEU A 90 -1.58 0.65 -16.49
CA LEU A 90 -2.78 -0.12 -16.13
C LEU A 90 -2.93 -1.42 -16.94
N THR A 91 -2.18 -1.60 -18.04
CA THR A 91 -2.17 -2.85 -18.80
C THR A 91 -1.12 -3.84 -18.34
N ARG A 92 -0.30 -3.52 -17.34
CA ARG A 92 0.75 -4.40 -16.85
C ARG A 92 0.17 -5.62 -16.15
N PRO A 93 0.86 -6.78 -16.19
CA PRO A 93 0.35 -8.04 -15.61
C PRO A 93 0.11 -8.01 -14.10
N ASP A 94 0.81 -7.15 -13.36
CA ASP A 94 0.63 -7.03 -11.92
C ASP A 94 -0.69 -6.34 -11.53
N VAL A 95 -1.30 -5.55 -12.41
CA VAL A 95 -2.55 -4.83 -12.12
C VAL A 95 -3.73 -5.78 -11.91
N PRO A 96 -4.01 -6.76 -12.78
CA PRO A 96 -5.08 -7.74 -12.50
C PRO A 96 -4.90 -8.49 -11.18
N ASP A 97 -3.66 -8.85 -10.84
CA ASP A 97 -3.37 -9.53 -9.58
C ASP A 97 -3.63 -8.61 -8.38
N ALA A 98 -3.28 -7.33 -8.48
CA ALA A 98 -3.58 -6.35 -7.45
C ALA A 98 -5.10 -6.16 -7.28
N VAL A 99 -5.84 -6.05 -8.37
CA VAL A 99 -7.31 -5.96 -8.35
C VAL A 99 -7.92 -7.18 -7.67
N ALA A 100 -7.44 -8.38 -8.00
CA ALA A 100 -7.92 -9.60 -7.37
C ALA A 100 -7.69 -9.61 -5.85
N ALA A 101 -6.53 -9.16 -5.39
CA ALA A 101 -6.24 -9.03 -3.96
C ALA A 101 -7.19 -8.03 -3.27
N LEU A 102 -7.42 -6.88 -3.89
CA LEU A 102 -8.35 -5.87 -3.38
C LEU A 102 -9.77 -6.41 -3.27
N GLN A 103 -10.24 -7.14 -4.29
CA GLN A 103 -11.57 -7.75 -4.27
C GLN A 103 -11.70 -8.78 -3.15
N GLN A 104 -10.69 -9.61 -2.94
CA GLN A 104 -10.68 -10.59 -1.87
C GLN A 104 -10.75 -9.92 -0.50
N TRP A 105 -9.94 -8.90 -0.25
CA TRP A 105 -9.94 -8.19 1.03
C TRP A 105 -11.24 -7.41 1.25
N SER A 106 -11.78 -6.81 0.22
CA SER A 106 -13.06 -6.11 0.29
C SER A 106 -14.20 -7.07 0.66
N THR A 107 -14.24 -8.24 0.04
CA THR A 107 -15.22 -9.28 0.36
C THR A 107 -15.06 -9.76 1.80
N ALA A 108 -13.86 -9.82 2.32
CA ALA A 108 -13.58 -10.19 3.71
C ALA A 108 -13.89 -9.07 4.72
N GLY A 109 -14.28 -7.87 4.26
CA GLY A 109 -14.73 -6.79 5.11
C GLY A 109 -13.74 -5.62 5.28
N ALA A 110 -12.60 -5.63 4.59
CA ALA A 110 -11.65 -4.53 4.65
C ALA A 110 -12.20 -3.25 4.00
N HIS A 111 -11.86 -2.12 4.59
CA HIS A 111 -12.11 -0.81 3.98
C HIS A 111 -11.00 -0.50 2.98
N LEU A 112 -11.38 -0.03 1.78
CA LEU A 112 -10.44 0.35 0.71
C LEU A 112 -10.34 1.87 0.60
N GLY A 113 -9.13 2.32 0.41
CA GLY A 113 -8.86 3.75 0.19
C GLY A 113 -7.70 4.01 -0.78
#